data_c0b4660ceb78e537ddffd116e7479f6a
#
_entry.id   c0b4660ceb78e537ddffd116e7479f6a
#
_cell.length_a   1.000
_cell.length_b   1.000
_cell.length_c   1.000
_cell.angle_alpha   90.00
_cell.angle_beta   90.00
_cell.angle_gamma   90.00
#
_symmetry.space_group_name_H-M   'P 1'
#
loop_
_entity.id
_entity.type
_entity.pdbx_description
1 polymer ?
#
loop_
_entity_poly.entity_id
_entity_poly.type
_entity_poly.pdbx_seq_one_letter_code
_entity_poly.pdbx_strand_id
1 'polypeptide(L)'
;MVMSKKIKEKCKKIDLVLTDVDGVLTDGGMFYSVSREELKKFNARDGMAVELLRRNGVSTIFLTKDDSKVSKNRAKKLKAKIFFGIKNKEKKLSELCKSMKINPENIAYIGDDV
;
A
#
# COMPACT_ATOMS: atom_id res chain seq x y z
N MET A 1 -17.65 -14.69 7.24
CA MET A 1 -17.49 -14.68 5.78
C MET A 1 -16.65 -15.88 5.36
N VAL A 2 -17.14 -16.66 4.42
CA VAL A 2 -16.40 -17.81 3.91
C VAL A 2 -15.74 -17.42 2.60
N MET A 3 -14.42 -17.45 2.58
CA MET A 3 -13.63 -17.18 1.39
C MET A 3 -13.63 -18.40 0.47
N SER A 4 -13.78 -18.21 -0.84
CA SER A 4 -13.72 -19.32 -1.79
C SER A 4 -12.35 -20.00 -1.75
N LYS A 5 -12.31 -21.30 -2.05
CA LYS A 5 -11.06 -22.06 -2.10
C LYS A 5 -10.07 -21.44 -3.10
N LYS A 6 -10.58 -20.98 -4.25
CA LYS A 6 -9.76 -20.35 -5.29
C LYS A 6 -9.08 -19.07 -4.80
N ILE A 7 -9.81 -18.22 -4.05
CA ILE A 7 -9.26 -17.00 -3.48
C ILE A 7 -8.23 -17.35 -2.40
N LYS A 8 -8.51 -18.32 -1.53
CA LYS A 8 -7.55 -18.76 -0.51
C LYS A 8 -6.24 -19.22 -1.13
N GLU A 9 -6.31 -20.00 -2.21
CA GLU A 9 -5.11 -20.47 -2.91
C GLU A 9 -4.30 -19.31 -3.51
N LYS A 10 -4.97 -18.30 -4.08
CA LYS A 10 -4.30 -17.10 -4.58
C LYS A 10 -3.63 -16.34 -3.46
N CYS A 11 -4.30 -16.18 -2.31
CA CYS A 11 -3.74 -15.45 -1.16
C CYS A 11 -2.48 -16.12 -0.62
N LYS A 12 -2.40 -17.45 -0.64
CA LYS A 12 -1.22 -18.19 -0.17
C LYS A 12 0.03 -17.91 -1.00
N LYS A 13 -0.12 -17.45 -2.24
CA LYS A 13 0.99 -17.15 -3.14
C LYS A 13 1.48 -15.70 -3.03
N ILE A 14 0.81 -14.87 -2.25
CA ILE A 14 1.14 -13.44 -2.16
C ILE A 14 2.36 -13.23 -1.28
N ASP A 15 3.36 -12.57 -1.82
CA ASP A 15 4.59 -12.18 -1.14
C ASP A 15 4.69 -10.67 -0.93
N LEU A 16 3.90 -9.90 -1.68
CA LEU A 16 3.95 -8.46 -1.66
C LEU A 16 2.55 -7.88 -1.80
N VAL A 17 2.22 -6.91 -0.95
CA VAL A 17 1.00 -6.12 -1.07
C VAL A 17 1.39 -4.71 -1.49
N LEU A 18 0.86 -4.26 -2.63
CA LEU A 18 0.95 -2.88 -3.07
C LEU A 18 -0.38 -2.20 -2.74
N THR A 19 -0.33 -1.03 -2.17
CA THR A 19 -1.57 -0.33 -1.80
C THR A 19 -1.46 1.16 -2.09
N ASP A 20 -2.56 1.72 -2.57
CA ASP A 20 -2.74 3.17 -2.61
C ASP A 20 -2.81 3.69 -1.18
N VAL A 21 -2.58 4.98 -1.00
CA VAL A 21 -2.69 5.63 0.31
C VAL A 21 -4.05 6.30 0.44
N ASP A 22 -4.31 7.35 -0.35
CA ASP A 22 -5.54 8.12 -0.24
C ASP A 22 -6.74 7.32 -0.73
N GLY A 23 -7.79 7.26 0.10
CA GLY A 23 -8.99 6.51 -0.19
C GLY A 23 -8.91 5.00 0.12
N VAL A 24 -7.74 4.48 0.45
CA VAL A 24 -7.53 3.07 0.83
C VAL A 24 -7.07 2.98 2.29
N LEU A 25 -5.94 3.59 2.61
CA LEU A 25 -5.40 3.64 3.98
C LEU A 25 -5.94 4.83 4.76
N THR A 26 -6.53 5.80 4.06
CA THR A 26 -7.25 6.93 4.61
C THR A 26 -8.67 6.93 4.06
N ASP A 27 -9.51 7.81 4.59
CA ASP A 27 -10.86 8.03 4.06
C ASP A 27 -10.89 8.95 2.83
N GLY A 28 -9.71 9.36 2.34
CA GLY A 28 -9.59 10.30 1.23
C GLY A 28 -9.64 11.76 1.63
N GLY A 29 -10.03 12.06 2.87
CA GLY A 29 -10.09 13.43 3.38
C GLY A 29 -8.71 13.96 3.71
N MET A 30 -8.51 15.24 3.53
CA MET A 30 -7.28 15.94 3.83
C MET A 30 -7.55 17.24 4.57
N PHE A 31 -6.68 17.55 5.53
CA PHE A 31 -6.73 18.82 6.27
C PHE A 31 -5.53 19.67 5.86
N TYR A 32 -5.79 20.86 5.38
CA TYR A 32 -4.75 21.83 5.02
C TYR A 32 -4.81 23.02 5.94
N SER A 33 -3.65 23.54 6.32
CA SER A 33 -3.51 24.80 7.03
C SER A 33 -2.97 25.89 6.10
N VAL A 34 -2.93 27.13 6.59
CA VAL A 34 -2.36 28.26 5.86
C VAL A 34 -0.87 28.01 5.57
N SER A 35 -0.18 27.28 6.43
CA SER A 35 1.24 26.90 6.25
C SER A 35 1.43 25.70 5.33
N ARG A 36 0.38 25.17 4.72
CA ARG A 36 0.36 23.96 3.90
C ARG A 36 0.67 22.69 4.65
N GLU A 37 0.55 22.69 5.98
CA GLU A 37 0.64 21.46 6.74
C GLU A 37 -0.56 20.57 6.39
N GLU A 38 -0.27 19.32 6.13
CA GLU A 38 -1.25 18.33 5.73
C GLU A 38 -1.49 17.34 6.86
N LEU A 39 -2.75 17.04 7.10
CA LEU A 39 -3.14 16.00 8.04
C LEU A 39 -3.99 14.97 7.33
N LYS A 40 -3.69 13.71 7.57
CA LYS A 40 -4.47 12.57 7.06
C LYS A 40 -4.83 11.67 8.22
N LYS A 41 -6.00 11.06 8.13
CA LYS A 41 -6.47 10.11 9.14
C LYS A 41 -6.21 8.69 8.66
N PHE A 42 -5.32 7.99 9.36
CA PHE A 42 -5.04 6.58 9.11
C PHE A 42 -5.80 5.72 10.12
N ASN A 43 -6.00 4.46 9.75
CA ASN A 43 -6.70 3.50 10.60
C ASN A 43 -5.68 2.57 11.27
N ALA A 44 -5.80 2.43 12.60
CA ALA A 44 -4.90 1.56 13.38
C ALA A 44 -4.98 0.09 12.94
N ARG A 45 -6.14 -0.37 12.47
CA ARG A 45 -6.32 -1.74 11.99
C ARG A 45 -5.49 -2.02 10.76
N ASP A 46 -5.35 -1.04 9.87
CA ASP A 46 -4.49 -1.18 8.68
C ASP A 46 -3.03 -1.32 9.09
N GLY A 47 -2.60 -0.58 10.11
CA GLY A 47 -1.26 -0.71 10.66
C GLY A 47 -1.01 -2.09 11.23
N MET A 48 -1.99 -2.64 11.94
CA MET A 48 -1.90 -4.00 12.47
C MET A 48 -1.83 -5.03 11.32
N ALA A 49 -2.61 -4.83 10.26
CA ALA A 49 -2.58 -5.73 9.10
C ALA A 49 -1.20 -5.74 8.44
N VAL A 50 -0.58 -4.57 8.25
CA VAL A 50 0.77 -4.46 7.69
C VAL A 50 1.78 -5.21 8.55
N GLU A 51 1.68 -5.08 9.87
CA GLU A 51 2.57 -5.77 10.79
C GLU A 51 2.38 -7.28 10.75
N LEU A 52 1.14 -7.77 10.75
CA LEU A 52 0.84 -9.20 10.66
C LEU A 52 1.35 -9.79 9.35
N LEU A 53 1.19 -9.10 8.24
CA LEU A 53 1.74 -9.53 6.96
C LEU A 53 3.25 -9.61 7.02
N ARG A 54 3.91 -8.60 7.56
CA ARG A 54 5.37 -8.57 7.68
C ARG A 54 5.90 -9.72 8.52
N ARG A 55 5.25 -10.05 9.63
CA ARG A 55 5.60 -11.18 10.48
C ARG A 55 5.49 -12.52 9.76
N ASN A 56 4.66 -12.58 8.73
CA ASN A 56 4.44 -13.78 7.92
C ASN A 56 5.16 -13.72 6.56
N GLY A 57 6.16 -12.86 6.43
CA GLY A 57 6.99 -12.78 5.25
C GLY A 57 6.41 -12.01 4.08
N VAL A 58 5.31 -11.28 4.28
CA VAL A 58 4.67 -10.49 3.24
C VAL A 58 4.97 -9.00 3.47
N SER A 59 5.63 -8.38 2.50
CA SER A 59 5.96 -6.96 2.56
C SER A 59 4.82 -6.11 2.02
N THR A 60 4.73 -4.87 2.51
CA THR A 60 3.77 -3.88 2.02
C THR A 60 4.53 -2.70 1.45
N ILE A 61 4.11 -2.23 0.29
CA ILE A 61 4.64 -1.03 -0.37
C ILE A 61 3.48 -0.08 -0.65
N PHE A 62 3.64 1.16 -0.24
CA PHE A 62 2.67 2.23 -0.51
C PHE A 62 3.02 2.89 -1.84
N LEU A 63 2.03 3.04 -2.71
CA LEU A 63 2.15 3.79 -3.96
C LEU A 63 1.22 4.99 -3.92
N THR A 64 1.75 6.17 -4.16
CA THR A 64 0.94 7.40 -4.12
C THR A 64 1.40 8.41 -5.17
N LYS A 65 0.47 9.21 -5.66
CA LYS A 65 0.79 10.33 -6.55
C LYS A 65 1.41 11.50 -5.78
N ASP A 66 0.98 11.69 -4.55
CA ASP A 66 1.36 12.84 -3.75
C ASP A 66 2.73 12.66 -3.08
N ASP A 67 3.45 13.77 -2.95
CA ASP A 67 4.68 13.82 -2.16
C ASP A 67 4.32 14.32 -0.75
N SER A 68 3.80 13.44 0.07
CA SER A 68 3.27 13.77 1.39
C SER A 68 4.21 13.28 2.49
N LYS A 69 4.67 14.22 3.32
CA LYS A 69 5.48 13.88 4.51
C LYS A 69 4.69 13.03 5.50
N VAL A 70 3.39 13.28 5.61
CA VAL A 70 2.50 12.52 6.50
C VAL A 70 2.46 11.06 6.08
N SER A 71 2.30 10.79 4.79
CA SER A 71 2.29 9.42 4.26
C SER A 71 3.65 8.74 4.41
N LYS A 72 4.75 9.48 4.20
CA LYS A 72 6.10 8.97 4.41
C LYS A 72 6.34 8.58 5.86
N ASN A 73 5.89 9.41 6.81
CA ASN A 73 6.02 9.12 8.23
C ASN A 73 5.20 7.90 8.63
N ARG A 74 4.00 7.76 8.07
CA ARG A 74 3.15 6.58 8.32
C ARG A 74 3.81 5.30 7.82
N ALA A 75 4.35 5.33 6.60
CA ALA A 75 5.05 4.19 6.01
C ALA A 75 6.26 3.80 6.88
N LYS A 76 7.03 4.77 7.30
CA LYS A 76 8.20 4.54 8.17
C LYS A 76 7.79 3.90 9.50
N LYS A 77 6.72 4.39 10.13
CA LYS A 77 6.21 3.82 11.38
C LYS A 77 5.80 2.36 11.21
N LEU A 78 5.21 2.02 10.07
CA LEU A 78 4.76 0.67 9.76
C LEU A 78 5.84 -0.22 9.13
N LYS A 79 7.05 0.31 8.96
CA LYS A 79 8.16 -0.38 8.30
C LYS A 79 7.82 -0.82 6.86
N ALA A 80 7.00 -0.02 6.19
CA ALA A 80 6.65 -0.21 4.79
C ALA A 80 7.46 0.75 3.92
N LYS A 81 7.78 0.31 2.70
CA LYS A 81 8.36 1.21 1.70
C LYS A 81 7.27 2.07 1.09
N ILE A 82 7.63 3.26 0.61
CA ILE A 82 6.71 4.14 -0.07
C ILE A 82 7.38 4.71 -1.32
N PHE A 83 6.64 4.70 -2.43
CA PHE A 83 7.00 5.41 -3.65
C PHE A 83 5.96 6.48 -3.90
N PHE A 84 6.40 7.70 -4.06
CA PHE A 84 5.55 8.86 -4.29
C PHE A 84 5.78 9.46 -5.67
N GLY A 85 4.90 10.36 -6.11
CA GLY A 85 4.96 10.92 -7.45
C GLY A 85 4.63 9.92 -8.55
N ILE A 86 3.92 8.82 -8.22
CA ILE A 86 3.62 7.77 -9.17
C ILE A 86 2.37 8.13 -9.96
N LYS A 87 2.54 8.43 -11.24
CA LYS A 87 1.44 8.75 -12.16
C LYS A 87 0.89 7.52 -12.86
N ASN A 88 1.76 6.58 -13.20
CA ASN A 88 1.39 5.33 -13.88
C ASN A 88 1.74 4.16 -12.99
N LYS A 89 0.73 3.62 -12.31
CA LYS A 89 0.91 2.53 -11.35
C LYS A 89 1.21 1.19 -12.02
N GLU A 90 0.67 0.96 -13.22
CA GLU A 90 0.95 -0.26 -13.98
C GLU A 90 2.42 -0.33 -14.38
N LYS A 91 2.98 0.79 -14.84
CA LYS A 91 4.40 0.87 -15.18
C LYS A 91 5.27 0.63 -13.95
N LYS A 92 4.89 1.23 -12.82
CA LYS A 92 5.60 1.03 -11.55
C LYS A 92 5.55 -0.42 -11.09
N LEU A 93 4.41 -1.07 -11.24
CA LEU A 93 4.25 -2.49 -10.95
C LEU A 93 5.22 -3.33 -11.77
N SER A 94 5.31 -3.08 -13.08
CA SER A 94 6.24 -3.79 -13.95
C SER A 94 7.69 -3.57 -13.55
N GLU A 95 8.06 -2.35 -13.19
CA GLU A 95 9.40 -2.03 -12.70
C GLU A 95 9.73 -2.77 -11.41
N LEU A 96 8.79 -2.83 -10.47
CA LEU A 96 8.97 -3.54 -9.20
C LEU A 96 9.10 -5.05 -9.42
N CYS A 97 8.31 -5.62 -10.31
CA CYS A 97 8.42 -7.03 -10.65
C CYS A 97 9.82 -7.39 -11.14
N LYS A 98 10.40 -6.53 -11.99
CA LYS A 98 11.76 -6.74 -12.51
C LYS A 98 12.81 -6.54 -11.44
N SER A 99 12.74 -5.44 -10.69
CA SER A 99 13.77 -5.10 -9.69
C SER A 99 13.76 -6.05 -8.50
N MET A 100 12.61 -6.53 -8.08
CA MET A 100 12.45 -7.44 -6.94
C MET A 100 12.45 -8.91 -7.36
N LYS A 101 12.49 -9.21 -8.64
CA LYS A 101 12.42 -10.57 -9.20
C LYS A 101 11.21 -11.34 -8.68
N ILE A 102 10.05 -10.69 -8.71
CA ILE A 102 8.79 -11.24 -8.24
C ILE A 102 7.78 -11.32 -9.38
N ASN A 103 6.99 -12.38 -9.41
CA ASN A 103 5.95 -12.55 -10.42
C ASN A 103 4.69 -11.76 -10.06
N PRO A 104 3.95 -11.21 -11.04
CA PRO A 104 2.70 -10.49 -10.76
C PRO A 104 1.68 -11.32 -9.96
N GLU A 105 1.64 -12.62 -10.15
CA GLU A 105 0.74 -13.52 -9.41
C GLU A 105 1.03 -13.60 -7.92
N ASN A 106 2.21 -13.16 -7.49
CA ASN A 106 2.62 -13.11 -6.09
C ASN A 106 2.38 -11.74 -5.45
N ILE A 107 1.71 -10.84 -6.18
CA ILE A 107 1.43 -9.47 -5.73
C ILE A 107 -0.07 -9.25 -5.63
N ALA A 108 -0.50 -8.71 -4.51
CA ALA A 108 -1.86 -8.18 -4.35
C ALA A 108 -1.80 -6.65 -4.41
N TYR A 109 -2.71 -6.06 -5.15
CA TYR A 109 -2.82 -4.60 -5.27
C TYR A 109 -4.17 -4.13 -4.76
N ILE A 110 -4.15 -3.10 -3.92
CA ILE A 110 -5.36 -2.48 -3.38
C ILE A 110 -5.39 -1.02 -3.81
N GLY A 111 -6.44 -0.64 -4.52
CA GLY A 111 -6.61 0.71 -4.99
C GLY A 111 -8.08 1.10 -5.07
N ASP A 112 -8.36 2.40 -4.99
CA ASP A 112 -9.70 2.98 -5.13
C ASP A 112 -9.90 3.66 -6.49
N ASP A 113 -8.84 3.78 -7.27
CA ASP A 113 -8.84 4.42 -8.59
C ASP A 113 -8.86 3.36 -9.70
N VAL A 114 -9.51 3.69 -10.80
CA VAL A 114 -9.67 2.76 -11.93
C VAL A 114 -8.47 2.82 -12.88
#